data_ea01c3ed58958acbd22bfab8536661fd
#
_entry.id   ea01c3ed58958acbd22bfab8536661fd
#
_cell.length_a   1.000
_cell.length_b   1.000
_cell.length_c   1.000
_cell.angle_alpha   90.00
_cell.angle_beta   90.00
_cell.angle_gamma   90.00
#
_symmetry.space_group_name_H-M   'P 1'
#
loop_
_entity.id
_entity.type
_entity.pdbx_description
1 polymer ?
#
loop_
_entity_poly.entity_id
_entity_poly.type
_entity_poly.pdbx_seq_one_letter_code
_entity_poly.pdbx_strand_id
1 'polypeptide(L)'
;SGAVRVKKAGCDGVELHAAHGYLLQQFLSPYTNKREDEYGGSFENRLRMITEIINGIRVQCGPDFPIGVRLSVEEFLDKTGVTEDYIHIQDGVKIAMALEKCGIDFIDVSVGLYETGSVCVEPISFPQGWRKDLIKAVKDHVSIPVIGVSCIREPQVAESFLEGGIVDFV
;
A
#
# COMPACT_ATOMS: atom_id res chain seq x y z
N SER A 1 8.51 18.14 -9.23
CA SER A 1 7.61 17.22 -8.50
C SER A 1 7.75 17.39 -6.99
N GLY A 2 6.83 16.80 -6.20
CA GLY A 2 6.91 16.78 -4.74
C GLY A 2 8.19 16.09 -4.26
N ALA A 3 8.52 14.93 -4.82
CA ALA A 3 9.72 14.17 -4.46
C ALA A 3 11.02 14.97 -4.62
N VAL A 4 11.14 15.77 -5.68
CA VAL A 4 12.30 16.66 -5.86
C VAL A 4 12.40 17.70 -4.75
N ARG A 5 11.27 18.24 -4.29
CA ARG A 5 11.25 19.20 -3.17
C ARG A 5 11.65 18.53 -1.86
N VAL A 6 11.14 17.33 -1.61
CA VAL A 6 11.47 16.51 -0.42
C VAL A 6 12.98 16.21 -0.42
N LYS A 7 13.54 15.73 -1.54
CA LYS A 7 14.98 15.49 -1.66
C LYS A 7 15.81 16.76 -1.43
N LYS A 8 15.39 17.90 -2.01
CA LYS A 8 16.07 19.19 -1.81
C LYS A 8 15.99 19.70 -0.36
N ALA A 9 14.97 19.32 0.36
CA ALA A 9 14.81 19.63 1.78
C ALA A 9 15.67 18.74 2.70
N GLY A 10 16.40 17.76 2.15
CA GLY A 10 17.31 16.89 2.88
C GLY A 10 16.65 15.65 3.47
N CYS A 11 15.45 15.28 3.01
CA CYS A 11 14.85 13.99 3.39
C CYS A 11 15.50 12.83 2.62
N ASP A 12 15.57 11.66 3.26
CA ASP A 12 16.26 10.50 2.75
C ASP A 12 15.47 9.71 1.71
N GLY A 13 14.14 9.83 1.69
CA GLY A 13 13.26 9.14 0.74
C GLY A 13 11.86 9.73 0.69
N VAL A 14 10.96 9.07 -0.06
CA VAL A 14 9.54 9.41 -0.15
C VAL A 14 8.69 8.16 -0.05
N GLU A 15 7.49 8.30 0.48
CA GLU A 15 6.45 7.29 0.43
C GLU A 15 5.26 7.82 -0.36
N LEU A 16 4.81 7.03 -1.35
CA LEU A 16 3.62 7.32 -2.14
C LEU A 16 2.40 6.76 -1.42
N HIS A 17 1.40 7.61 -1.21
CA HIS A 17 0.19 7.21 -0.52
C HIS A 17 -0.83 6.60 -1.49
N ALA A 18 -0.86 5.27 -1.57
CA ALA A 18 -1.77 4.48 -2.38
C ALA A 18 -2.77 3.69 -1.51
N ALA A 19 -3.28 4.34 -0.45
CA ALA A 19 -4.18 3.73 0.53
C ALA A 19 -5.32 4.67 0.92
N HIS A 20 -6.28 4.16 1.72
CA HIS A 20 -7.32 4.89 2.45
C HIS A 20 -8.30 5.72 1.58
N GLY A 21 -8.53 5.29 0.32
CA GLY A 21 -9.45 5.96 -0.60
C GLY A 21 -8.88 7.22 -1.26
N TYR A 22 -7.57 7.50 -1.12
CA TYR A 22 -6.93 8.63 -1.78
C TYR A 22 -6.56 8.33 -3.23
N LEU A 23 -6.12 9.36 -3.95
CA LEU A 23 -6.01 9.38 -5.40
C LEU A 23 -5.37 8.13 -6.01
N LEU A 24 -4.21 7.69 -5.52
CA LEU A 24 -3.52 6.55 -6.11
C LEU A 24 -4.28 5.23 -5.89
N GLN A 25 -4.88 5.03 -4.70
CA GLN A 25 -5.76 3.88 -4.50
C GLN A 25 -6.99 3.95 -5.41
N GLN A 26 -7.57 5.14 -5.60
CA GLN A 26 -8.72 5.30 -6.49
C GLN A 26 -8.43 4.88 -7.94
N PHE A 27 -7.18 5.02 -8.40
CA PHE A 27 -6.77 4.50 -9.70
C PHE A 27 -6.57 2.98 -9.69
N LEU A 28 -6.08 2.41 -8.58
CA LEU A 28 -5.81 0.97 -8.46
C LEU A 28 -7.09 0.14 -8.32
N SER A 29 -8.07 0.64 -7.56
CA SER A 29 -9.29 -0.09 -7.24
C SER A 29 -10.28 -0.16 -8.40
N PRO A 30 -10.78 -1.35 -8.78
CA PRO A 30 -11.85 -1.48 -9.77
C PRO A 30 -13.19 -0.91 -9.26
N TYR A 31 -13.36 -0.79 -7.94
CA TYR A 31 -14.54 -0.17 -7.34
C TYR A 31 -14.62 1.33 -7.65
N THR A 32 -13.52 2.06 -7.51
CA THR A 32 -13.50 3.52 -7.71
C THR A 32 -13.09 3.93 -9.12
N ASN A 33 -12.26 3.13 -9.80
CA ASN A 33 -11.78 3.42 -11.14
C ASN A 33 -12.74 2.90 -12.21
N LYS A 34 -13.64 3.75 -12.64
CA LYS A 34 -14.62 3.48 -13.72
C LYS A 34 -14.17 4.08 -15.06
N ARG A 35 -12.87 4.39 -15.23
CA ARG A 35 -12.33 4.96 -16.47
C ARG A 35 -12.28 3.91 -17.58
N GLU A 36 -12.46 4.39 -18.82
CA GLU A 36 -12.44 3.58 -20.04
C GLU A 36 -11.23 3.88 -20.94
N ASP A 37 -10.33 4.75 -20.46
CA ASP A 37 -9.07 5.10 -21.11
C ASP A 37 -7.90 4.22 -20.63
N GLU A 38 -6.67 4.59 -21.03
CA GLU A 38 -5.45 3.88 -20.68
C GLU A 38 -5.11 3.82 -19.18
N TYR A 39 -5.89 4.49 -18.32
CA TYR A 39 -5.74 4.46 -16.85
C TYR A 39 -6.83 3.65 -16.15
N GLY A 40 -7.75 2.99 -16.88
CA GLY A 40 -8.86 2.22 -16.32
C GLY A 40 -9.07 0.87 -16.98
N GLY A 41 -10.02 0.11 -16.45
CA GLY A 41 -10.34 -1.23 -16.94
C GLY A 41 -9.35 -2.29 -16.48
N SER A 42 -8.36 -2.66 -17.30
CA SER A 42 -7.42 -3.74 -16.98
C SER A 42 -6.52 -3.45 -15.76
N PHE A 43 -5.98 -4.51 -15.18
CA PHE A 43 -5.04 -4.41 -14.06
C PHE A 43 -3.83 -3.52 -14.40
N GLU A 44 -3.27 -3.69 -15.58
CA GLU A 44 -2.11 -2.93 -16.08
C GLU A 44 -2.44 -1.45 -16.24
N ASN A 45 -3.63 -1.14 -16.75
CA ASN A 45 -4.09 0.24 -16.90
C ASN A 45 -4.29 0.92 -15.54
N ARG A 46 -4.89 0.23 -14.57
CA ARG A 46 -5.06 0.79 -13.22
C ARG A 46 -3.74 1.04 -12.50
N LEU A 47 -2.69 0.24 -12.80
CA LEU A 47 -1.34 0.45 -12.28
C LEU A 47 -0.57 1.57 -12.98
N ARG A 48 -0.96 1.99 -14.17
CA ARG A 48 -0.21 2.93 -15.02
C ARG A 48 0.16 4.21 -14.29
N MET A 49 -0.80 4.86 -13.62
CA MET A 49 -0.55 6.14 -12.96
C MET A 49 0.56 6.06 -11.90
N ILE A 50 0.50 5.08 -11.02
CA ILE A 50 1.51 4.95 -9.96
C ILE A 50 2.87 4.56 -10.53
N THR A 51 2.90 3.72 -11.57
CA THR A 51 4.12 3.33 -12.28
C THR A 51 4.81 4.53 -12.95
N GLU A 52 4.05 5.39 -13.61
CA GLU A 52 4.57 6.62 -14.22
C GLU A 52 5.15 7.58 -13.17
N ILE A 53 4.51 7.67 -11.99
CA ILE A 53 5.00 8.48 -10.87
C ILE A 53 6.32 7.92 -10.34
N ILE A 54 6.42 6.61 -10.10
CA ILE A 54 7.64 5.94 -9.64
C ILE A 54 8.79 6.20 -10.63
N ASN A 55 8.55 5.94 -11.92
CA ASN A 55 9.53 6.21 -12.98
C ASN A 55 9.96 7.68 -13.03
N GLY A 56 9.00 8.59 -12.91
CA GLY A 56 9.26 10.03 -12.89
C GLY A 56 10.10 10.46 -11.67
N ILE A 57 9.94 9.82 -10.53
CA ILE A 57 10.78 10.06 -9.34
C ILE A 57 12.19 9.52 -9.56
N ARG A 58 12.33 8.30 -10.09
CA ARG A 58 13.65 7.71 -10.41
C ARG A 58 14.45 8.59 -11.37
N VAL A 59 13.81 9.08 -12.43
CA VAL A 59 14.46 9.99 -13.40
C VAL A 59 14.91 11.30 -12.75
N GLN A 60 14.10 11.89 -11.85
CA GLN A 60 14.38 13.22 -11.29
C GLN A 60 15.21 13.19 -10.00
N CYS A 61 15.10 12.12 -9.22
CA CYS A 61 15.77 11.99 -7.91
C CYS A 61 16.96 11.03 -7.94
N GLY A 62 17.11 10.24 -9.01
CA GLY A 62 18.18 9.25 -9.14
C GLY A 62 17.77 7.85 -8.63
N PRO A 63 18.57 6.82 -8.98
CA PRO A 63 18.26 5.43 -8.69
C PRO A 63 18.29 5.09 -7.19
N ASP A 64 19.14 5.78 -6.42
CA ASP A 64 19.40 5.47 -5.00
C ASP A 64 18.48 6.24 -4.04
N PHE A 65 17.54 7.06 -4.55
CA PHE A 65 16.61 7.79 -3.70
C PHE A 65 15.44 6.89 -3.30
N PRO A 66 15.31 6.47 -2.01
CA PRO A 66 14.31 5.52 -1.57
C PRO A 66 12.87 5.94 -1.90
N ILE A 67 12.11 5.02 -2.48
CA ILE A 67 10.69 5.18 -2.81
C ILE A 67 9.91 4.05 -2.14
N GLY A 68 9.08 4.39 -1.16
CA GLY A 68 8.10 3.48 -0.58
C GLY A 68 6.70 3.69 -1.16
N VAL A 69 5.85 2.71 -0.93
CA VAL A 69 4.41 2.82 -1.21
C VAL A 69 3.62 2.33 -0.01
N ARG A 70 2.75 3.18 0.52
CA ARG A 70 1.70 2.76 1.44
C ARG A 70 0.51 2.28 0.64
N LEU A 71 0.14 1.00 0.80
CA LEU A 71 -0.85 0.32 -0.03
C LEU A 71 -1.99 -0.25 0.83
N SER A 72 -3.25 0.06 0.49
CA SER A 72 -4.40 -0.71 0.97
C SER A 72 -4.49 -2.02 0.20
N VAL A 73 -4.18 -3.13 0.86
CA VAL A 73 -4.15 -4.47 0.24
C VAL A 73 -5.49 -5.20 0.29
N GLU A 74 -6.44 -4.68 1.08
CA GLU A 74 -7.80 -5.19 1.23
C GLU A 74 -8.74 -4.01 1.52
N GLU A 75 -9.85 -3.90 0.79
CA GLU A 75 -10.80 -2.79 0.93
C GLU A 75 -11.97 -3.07 1.89
N PHE A 76 -12.29 -4.36 2.14
CA PHE A 76 -13.37 -4.80 3.04
C PHE A 76 -14.78 -4.28 2.68
N LEU A 77 -15.07 -4.07 1.40
CA LEU A 77 -16.34 -3.53 0.95
C LEU A 77 -17.52 -4.53 1.08
N ASP A 78 -17.25 -5.82 1.24
CA ASP A 78 -18.25 -6.83 1.55
C ASP A 78 -19.10 -6.48 2.78
N LYS A 79 -18.52 -5.77 3.75
CA LYS A 79 -19.18 -5.33 4.98
C LYS A 79 -20.10 -4.11 4.79
N THR A 80 -20.05 -3.46 3.65
CA THR A 80 -20.83 -2.25 3.34
C THR A 80 -22.02 -2.53 2.43
N GLY A 81 -22.17 -3.76 1.93
CA GLY A 81 -23.22 -4.14 0.98
C GLY A 81 -22.88 -3.80 -0.47
N VAL A 82 -21.66 -3.39 -0.77
CA VAL A 82 -21.15 -3.20 -2.13
C VAL A 82 -21.08 -4.56 -2.83
N THR A 83 -21.57 -4.60 -4.07
CA THR A 83 -21.61 -5.82 -4.91
C THR A 83 -20.64 -5.73 -6.10
N GLU A 84 -20.06 -4.57 -6.34
CA GLU A 84 -19.04 -4.36 -7.36
C GLU A 84 -17.72 -4.99 -6.94
N ASP A 85 -16.88 -5.25 -7.94
CA ASP A 85 -15.50 -5.73 -7.73
C ASP A 85 -14.65 -4.65 -7.05
N TYR A 86 -13.77 -5.06 -6.13
CA TYR A 86 -12.88 -4.19 -5.36
C TYR A 86 -11.55 -4.91 -5.07
N ILE A 87 -10.60 -4.25 -4.41
CA ILE A 87 -9.31 -4.86 -4.07
C ILE A 87 -9.50 -5.83 -2.90
N HIS A 88 -9.43 -7.13 -3.18
CA HIS A 88 -9.26 -8.19 -2.21
C HIS A 88 -7.77 -8.46 -1.95
N ILE A 89 -7.45 -9.18 -0.87
CA ILE A 89 -6.06 -9.47 -0.49
C ILE A 89 -5.24 -10.10 -1.62
N GLN A 90 -5.85 -10.97 -2.44
CA GLN A 90 -5.15 -11.56 -3.59
C GLN A 90 -4.75 -10.52 -4.64
N ASP A 91 -5.57 -9.50 -4.83
CA ASP A 91 -5.27 -8.38 -5.73
C ASP A 91 -4.26 -7.43 -5.09
N GLY A 92 -4.38 -7.17 -3.78
CA GLY A 92 -3.40 -6.41 -3.01
C GLY A 92 -1.98 -7.01 -3.11
N VAL A 93 -1.86 -8.33 -2.98
CA VAL A 93 -0.59 -9.05 -3.18
C VAL A 93 -0.08 -8.90 -4.63
N LYS A 94 -0.95 -9.05 -5.64
CA LYS A 94 -0.55 -8.84 -7.05
C LYS A 94 -0.07 -7.41 -7.30
N ILE A 95 -0.74 -6.42 -6.71
CA ILE A 95 -0.34 -5.00 -6.80
C ILE A 95 1.03 -4.82 -6.15
N ALA A 96 1.26 -5.34 -4.94
CA ALA A 96 2.54 -5.27 -4.24
C ALA A 96 3.69 -5.84 -5.08
N MET A 97 3.51 -7.05 -5.65
CA MET A 97 4.48 -7.68 -6.55
C MET A 97 4.74 -6.87 -7.82
N ALA A 98 3.72 -6.22 -8.37
CA ALA A 98 3.87 -5.36 -9.55
C ALA A 98 4.63 -4.07 -9.22
N LEU A 99 4.38 -3.47 -8.05
CA LEU A 99 5.08 -2.29 -7.58
C LEU A 99 6.56 -2.58 -7.28
N GLU A 100 6.88 -3.73 -6.68
CA GLU A 100 8.26 -4.20 -6.52
C GLU A 100 8.98 -4.27 -7.87
N LYS A 101 8.36 -4.86 -8.89
CA LYS A 101 8.91 -4.91 -10.27
C LYS A 101 9.07 -3.52 -10.90
N CYS A 102 8.27 -2.54 -10.49
CA CYS A 102 8.43 -1.14 -10.91
C CYS A 102 9.58 -0.43 -10.20
N GLY A 103 10.24 -1.08 -9.22
CA GLY A 103 11.43 -0.57 -8.57
C GLY A 103 11.16 0.31 -7.35
N ILE A 104 10.13 0.03 -6.56
CA ILE A 104 10.01 0.58 -5.20
C ILE A 104 11.00 -0.13 -4.26
N ASP A 105 11.38 0.53 -3.17
CA ASP A 105 12.38 0.03 -2.23
C ASP A 105 11.76 -0.60 -0.97
N PHE A 106 10.54 -0.24 -0.62
CA PHE A 106 9.79 -0.82 0.50
C PHE A 106 8.28 -0.64 0.31
N ILE A 107 7.50 -1.39 1.07
CA ILE A 107 6.04 -1.29 1.08
C ILE A 107 5.52 -1.20 2.51
N ASP A 108 4.62 -0.22 2.77
CA ASP A 108 3.86 -0.08 4.01
C ASP A 108 2.45 -0.65 3.80
N VAL A 109 2.16 -1.76 4.47
CA VAL A 109 0.90 -2.50 4.29
C VAL A 109 -0.20 -1.89 5.15
N SER A 110 -1.24 -1.38 4.49
CA SER A 110 -2.44 -0.88 5.10
C SER A 110 -3.69 -1.51 4.48
N VAL A 111 -4.88 -1.07 4.89
CA VAL A 111 -6.18 -1.60 4.42
C VAL A 111 -7.25 -0.51 4.40
N GLY A 112 -8.35 -0.80 3.70
CA GLY A 112 -9.56 0.00 3.72
C GLY A 112 -9.54 1.21 2.78
N LEU A 113 -10.67 1.86 2.72
CA LEU A 113 -10.93 3.10 1.99
C LEU A 113 -11.99 3.94 2.73
N TYR A 114 -12.52 5.01 2.13
CA TYR A 114 -13.45 5.92 2.81
C TYR A 114 -14.69 5.22 3.35
N GLU A 115 -15.30 4.31 2.57
CA GLU A 115 -16.50 3.58 2.93
C GLU A 115 -16.26 2.60 4.10
N THR A 116 -15.03 2.21 4.30
CA THR A 116 -14.59 1.30 5.38
C THR A 116 -13.68 2.00 6.39
N GLY A 117 -13.94 3.27 6.68
CA GLY A 117 -13.09 4.13 7.50
C GLY A 117 -12.67 3.58 8.85
N SER A 118 -13.51 2.74 9.50
CA SER A 118 -13.19 2.11 10.78
C SER A 118 -12.05 1.08 10.70
N VAL A 119 -11.72 0.57 9.51
CA VAL A 119 -10.55 -0.31 9.33
C VAL A 119 -9.31 0.45 8.86
N CYS A 120 -9.49 1.69 8.33
CA CYS A 120 -8.37 2.58 8.02
C CYS A 120 -7.80 3.22 9.28
N VAL A 121 -8.70 3.71 10.15
CA VAL A 121 -8.38 4.37 11.41
C VAL A 121 -9.03 3.57 12.53
N GLU A 122 -8.33 2.55 12.96
CA GLU A 122 -8.85 1.58 13.90
C GLU A 122 -9.10 2.20 15.29
N PRO A 123 -10.33 2.09 15.81
CA PRO A 123 -10.57 2.42 17.20
C PRO A 123 -9.86 1.41 18.14
N ILE A 124 -9.67 1.80 19.40
CA ILE A 124 -8.96 1.00 20.42
C ILE A 124 -9.59 -0.39 20.65
N SER A 125 -10.84 -0.58 20.24
CA SER A 125 -11.53 -1.87 20.32
C SER A 125 -11.00 -2.94 19.38
N PHE A 126 -10.23 -2.56 18.36
CA PHE A 126 -9.59 -3.54 17.48
C PHE A 126 -8.48 -4.28 18.23
N PRO A 127 -8.38 -5.61 18.06
CA PRO A 127 -7.26 -6.37 18.61
C PRO A 127 -5.92 -5.87 18.08
N GLN A 128 -4.89 -5.86 18.92
CA GLN A 128 -3.54 -5.59 18.45
C GLN A 128 -3.12 -6.66 17.43
N GLY A 129 -2.49 -6.25 16.35
CA GLY A 129 -1.98 -7.18 15.35
C GLY A 129 -3.05 -7.82 14.45
N TRP A 130 -4.28 -7.35 14.44
CA TRP A 130 -5.38 -7.98 13.69
C TRP A 130 -5.14 -8.09 12.18
N ARG A 131 -4.29 -7.24 11.60
CA ARG A 131 -3.90 -7.29 10.18
C ARG A 131 -2.77 -8.28 9.89
N LYS A 132 -2.29 -9.01 10.90
CA LYS A 132 -1.13 -9.91 10.81
C LYS A 132 -1.12 -10.77 9.55
N ASP A 133 -2.23 -11.43 9.25
CA ASP A 133 -2.31 -12.37 8.14
C ASP A 133 -2.30 -11.66 6.78
N LEU A 134 -2.85 -10.44 6.69
CA LEU A 134 -2.81 -9.61 5.49
C LEU A 134 -1.39 -9.10 5.20
N ILE A 135 -0.69 -8.65 6.25
CA ILE A 135 0.70 -8.21 6.16
C ILE A 135 1.58 -9.38 5.74
N LYS A 136 1.40 -10.54 6.40
CA LYS A 136 2.14 -11.77 6.08
C LYS A 136 1.91 -12.24 4.65
N ALA A 137 0.67 -12.13 4.15
CA ALA A 137 0.37 -12.48 2.77
C ALA A 137 1.17 -11.64 1.76
N VAL A 138 1.40 -10.35 2.03
CA VAL A 138 2.28 -9.51 1.20
C VAL A 138 3.74 -9.92 1.40
N LYS A 139 4.20 -10.03 2.66
CA LYS A 139 5.59 -10.37 3.00
C LYS A 139 6.07 -11.66 2.33
N ASP A 140 5.21 -12.65 2.22
CA ASP A 140 5.55 -13.94 1.61
C ASP A 140 5.73 -13.87 0.08
N HIS A 141 5.34 -12.77 -0.56
CA HIS A 141 5.34 -12.64 -2.02
C HIS A 141 6.26 -11.54 -2.57
N VAL A 142 6.84 -10.71 -1.69
CA VAL A 142 7.80 -9.67 -2.06
C VAL A 142 9.14 -9.89 -1.37
N SER A 143 10.23 -9.45 -2.01
CA SER A 143 11.59 -9.53 -1.46
C SER A 143 12.05 -8.22 -0.80
N ILE A 144 11.37 -7.11 -1.10
CA ILE A 144 11.65 -5.80 -0.51
C ILE A 144 11.15 -5.74 0.95
N PRO A 145 11.70 -4.83 1.77
CA PRO A 145 11.24 -4.60 3.13
C PRO A 145 9.74 -4.27 3.22
N VAL A 146 9.08 -4.88 4.20
CA VAL A 146 7.66 -4.66 4.51
C VAL A 146 7.53 -3.98 5.87
N ILE A 147 6.82 -2.86 5.89
CA ILE A 147 6.39 -2.16 7.11
C ILE A 147 4.96 -2.61 7.42
N GLY A 148 4.70 -2.96 8.67
CA GLY A 148 3.38 -3.39 9.09
C GLY A 148 2.79 -2.51 10.16
N VAL A 149 1.58 -2.00 9.92
CA VAL A 149 0.78 -1.26 10.90
C VAL A 149 -0.49 -2.05 11.25
N SER A 150 -0.77 -2.25 12.52
CA SER A 150 -1.90 -3.09 12.96
C SER A 150 -2.33 -2.81 14.40
N CYS A 151 -2.64 -1.56 14.73
CA CYS A 151 -3.10 -1.21 16.07
C CYS A 151 -2.13 -1.66 17.19
N ILE A 152 -0.82 -1.65 16.90
CA ILE A 152 0.23 -2.12 17.83
C ILE A 152 0.43 -1.09 18.92
N ARG A 153 0.23 -1.49 20.16
CA ARG A 153 0.30 -0.63 21.35
C ARG A 153 1.32 -1.10 22.39
N GLU A 154 1.75 -2.35 22.28
CA GLU A 154 2.70 -2.96 23.20
C GLU A 154 3.97 -3.39 22.46
N PRO A 155 5.17 -3.08 22.98
CA PRO A 155 6.45 -3.46 22.34
C PRO A 155 6.56 -4.96 22.07
N GLN A 156 6.00 -5.80 22.95
CA GLN A 156 6.02 -7.26 22.80
C GLN A 156 5.26 -7.73 21.55
N VAL A 157 4.19 -7.02 21.17
CA VAL A 157 3.45 -7.32 19.93
C VAL A 157 4.30 -6.94 18.72
N ALA A 158 4.97 -5.79 18.75
CA ALA A 158 5.90 -5.37 17.70
C ALA A 158 7.04 -6.40 17.53
N GLU A 159 7.69 -6.78 18.64
CA GLU A 159 8.74 -7.79 18.66
C GLU A 159 8.27 -9.13 18.06
N SER A 160 7.09 -9.59 18.44
CA SER A 160 6.52 -10.84 17.90
C SER A 160 6.30 -10.81 16.39
N PHE A 161 6.08 -9.65 15.79
CA PHE A 161 5.93 -9.49 14.33
C PHE A 161 7.28 -9.61 13.63
N LEU A 162 8.32 -9.01 14.22
CA LEU A 162 9.70 -9.09 13.72
C LEU A 162 10.26 -10.52 13.84
N GLU A 163 10.19 -11.11 15.04
CA GLU A 163 10.65 -12.48 15.28
C GLU A 163 9.89 -13.53 14.45
N GLY A 164 8.60 -13.32 14.23
CA GLY A 164 7.75 -14.16 13.40
C GLY A 164 7.96 -14.01 11.90
N GLY A 165 8.86 -13.13 11.45
CA GLY A 165 9.09 -12.85 10.04
C GLY A 165 7.85 -12.35 9.30
N ILE A 166 6.99 -11.59 10.00
CA ILE A 166 5.76 -11.02 9.44
C ILE A 166 6.06 -9.70 8.76
N VAL A 167 7.00 -8.95 9.32
CA VAL A 167 7.44 -7.63 8.86
C VAL A 167 8.95 -7.50 9.01
N ASP A 168 9.51 -6.47 8.36
CA ASP A 168 10.88 -6.01 8.57
C ASP A 168 10.90 -4.77 9.49
N PHE A 169 9.79 -4.01 9.49
CA PHE A 169 9.60 -2.82 10.33
C PHE A 169 8.16 -2.76 10.87
N VAL A 170 7.98 -2.16 12.05
CA VAL A 170 6.69 -1.91 12.69
C VAL A 170 6.50 -0.40 12.86
#